data_90e4d810c33a18dd12b8932486cb8373
#
_entry.id   90e4d810c33a18dd12b8932486cb8373
#
_cell.length_a   1.000
_cell.length_b   1.000
_cell.length_c   1.000
_cell.angle_alpha   90.00
_cell.angle_beta   90.00
_cell.angle_gamma   90.00
#
_symmetry.space_group_name_H-M   'P 1'
#
loop_
_entity.id
_entity.type
_entity.pdbx_description
1 polymer ?
#
loop_
_entity_poly.entity_id
_entity_poly.type
_entity_poly.pdbx_seq_one_letter_code
_entity_poly.pdbx_strand_id
1 'polypeptide(L)'
;MGSALLTDPPPEKPRPSQQGRGKAAPGLDLSPGQMLRTRQYWLCAGAVCCSTPAVLLFSPSILKLGMERGLDEKSALWSVVLGSVGSAAGRLLMPMLSDKIGRRPTDMILFAVSLGLSAVFWFAQGWAVVAVYAGLTFCYSALAAVLPALSTDLFGFPHAGVNYGFLALGQSVGSLAFPLMANLWGLEQGRHILAIAGAVGGFAAIWALRPVQPPRAPRPN
;
A
#
# COMPACT_ATOMS: atom_id res chain seq x y z
N MET A 1 40.66 -24.95 -15.24
CA MET A 1 40.03 -26.00 -14.40
C MET A 1 39.04 -25.35 -13.49
N GLY A 2 37.75 -25.24 -13.83
CA GLY A 2 36.74 -24.49 -13.02
C GLY A 2 35.32 -24.57 -13.54
N SER A 3 34.97 -25.43 -14.48
CA SER A 3 33.64 -25.50 -15.10
C SER A 3 32.83 -26.76 -14.74
N ALA A 4 33.25 -27.53 -13.73
CA ALA A 4 32.65 -28.84 -13.41
C ALA A 4 31.69 -28.84 -12.19
N LEU A 5 31.23 -27.67 -11.75
CA LEU A 5 30.35 -27.58 -10.55
C LEU A 5 28.98 -26.95 -10.82
N LEU A 6 28.63 -26.72 -12.09
CA LEU A 6 27.25 -26.35 -12.47
C LEU A 6 26.57 -27.63 -13.02
N THR A 7 26.28 -28.58 -12.13
CA THR A 7 25.31 -29.62 -12.41
C THR A 7 23.93 -28.96 -12.48
N ASP A 8 23.25 -29.12 -13.60
CA ASP A 8 21.85 -28.70 -13.71
C ASP A 8 21.05 -29.25 -12.54
N PRO A 9 20.26 -28.43 -11.86
CA PRO A 9 19.43 -28.92 -10.77
C PRO A 9 18.53 -30.05 -11.31
N PRO A 10 18.33 -31.14 -10.54
CA PRO A 10 17.47 -32.24 -10.98
C PRO A 10 16.09 -31.67 -11.35
N PRO A 11 15.39 -32.27 -12.36
CA PRO A 11 14.09 -31.81 -12.79
C PRO A 11 13.17 -31.67 -11.58
N GLU A 12 12.71 -30.44 -11.35
CA GLU A 12 11.92 -30.08 -10.19
C GLU A 12 10.64 -30.92 -10.19
N LYS A 13 10.52 -31.84 -9.21
CA LYS A 13 9.26 -32.57 -9.00
C LYS A 13 8.15 -31.54 -8.93
N PRO A 14 6.97 -31.76 -9.58
CA PRO A 14 5.83 -30.87 -9.46
C PRO A 14 5.63 -30.55 -7.99
N ARG A 15 5.90 -29.33 -7.58
CA ARG A 15 5.65 -28.91 -6.20
C ARG A 15 4.17 -29.16 -5.96
N PRO A 16 3.80 -29.87 -4.89
CA PRO A 16 2.39 -29.96 -4.51
C PRO A 16 1.89 -28.53 -4.49
N SER A 17 0.84 -28.28 -5.27
CA SER A 17 0.20 -26.98 -5.37
C SER A 17 0.11 -26.41 -3.97
N GLN A 18 0.87 -25.35 -3.69
CA GLN A 18 0.70 -24.59 -2.45
C GLN A 18 -0.71 -23.97 -2.51
N GLN A 19 -1.70 -24.79 -2.23
CA GLN A 19 -3.05 -24.40 -1.84
C GLN A 19 -2.96 -23.70 -0.47
N GLY A 20 -2.10 -22.68 -0.40
CA GLY A 20 -1.92 -21.79 0.72
C GLY A 20 -2.90 -20.63 0.59
N ARG A 21 -4.11 -20.83 1.12
CA ARG A 21 -4.86 -19.85 1.91
C ARG A 21 -5.18 -18.46 1.31
N GLY A 22 -5.21 -18.28 0.00
CA GLY A 22 -5.94 -17.17 -0.59
C GLY A 22 -7.25 -17.74 -1.15
N LYS A 23 -8.40 -17.19 -0.83
CA LYS A 23 -9.67 -17.47 -1.51
C LYS A 23 -9.64 -16.83 -2.90
N ALA A 24 -8.64 -17.17 -3.73
CA ALA A 24 -8.70 -16.83 -5.14
C ALA A 24 -9.93 -17.55 -5.71
N ALA A 25 -10.79 -16.81 -6.38
CA ALA A 25 -11.92 -17.44 -7.08
C ALA A 25 -11.35 -18.48 -8.05
N PRO A 26 -11.85 -19.74 -8.03
CA PRO A 26 -11.31 -20.79 -8.88
C PRO A 26 -11.38 -20.34 -10.35
N GLY A 27 -10.23 -20.30 -11.05
CA GLY A 27 -10.16 -20.03 -12.49
C GLY A 27 -9.91 -18.58 -12.90
N LEU A 28 -9.48 -17.69 -11.99
CA LEU A 28 -9.14 -16.33 -12.37
C LEU A 28 -7.62 -16.20 -12.56
N ASP A 29 -7.16 -16.39 -13.80
CA ASP A 29 -5.75 -16.26 -14.19
C ASP A 29 -5.63 -15.19 -15.27
N LEU A 30 -5.57 -13.92 -14.83
CA LEU A 30 -5.47 -12.80 -15.76
C LEU A 30 -4.01 -12.54 -16.14
N SER A 31 -3.76 -12.51 -17.45
CA SER A 31 -2.50 -11.98 -17.98
C SER A 31 -2.40 -10.47 -17.70
N PRO A 32 -1.18 -9.89 -17.66
CA PRO A 32 -1.00 -8.46 -17.40
C PRO A 32 -1.81 -7.56 -18.33
N GLY A 33 -1.89 -7.92 -19.62
CA GLY A 33 -2.68 -7.17 -20.61
C GLY A 33 -4.19 -7.23 -20.36
N GLN A 34 -4.69 -8.35 -19.85
CA GLN A 34 -6.09 -8.49 -19.44
C GLN A 34 -6.38 -7.73 -18.15
N MET A 35 -5.48 -7.80 -17.18
CA MET A 35 -5.58 -7.08 -15.92
C MET A 35 -5.70 -5.56 -16.14
N LEU A 36 -4.84 -4.97 -16.98
CA LEU A 36 -4.84 -3.54 -17.29
C LEU A 36 -6.17 -3.04 -17.89
N ARG A 37 -6.94 -3.94 -18.51
CA ARG A 37 -8.28 -3.61 -19.06
C ARG A 37 -9.39 -3.69 -18.02
N THR A 38 -9.10 -4.15 -16.81
CA THR A 38 -10.11 -4.26 -15.74
C THR A 38 -10.25 -2.96 -14.97
N ARG A 39 -11.48 -2.63 -14.58
CA ARG A 39 -11.75 -1.51 -13.67
C ARG A 39 -11.08 -1.72 -12.31
N GLN A 40 -10.97 -2.95 -11.87
CA GLN A 40 -10.37 -3.33 -10.59
C GLN A 40 -8.91 -2.95 -10.50
N TYR A 41 -8.15 -3.09 -11.61
CA TYR A 41 -6.76 -2.64 -11.67
C TYR A 41 -6.66 -1.13 -11.39
N TRP A 42 -7.46 -0.31 -12.09
CA TRP A 42 -7.40 1.14 -11.93
C TRP A 42 -7.83 1.61 -10.55
N LEU A 43 -8.82 0.93 -9.95
CA LEU A 43 -9.22 1.20 -8.57
C LEU A 43 -8.11 0.85 -7.57
N CYS A 44 -7.46 -0.32 -7.72
CA CYS A 44 -6.33 -0.70 -6.87
C CYS A 44 -5.12 0.22 -7.06
N ALA A 45 -4.74 0.50 -8.30
CA ALA A 45 -3.63 1.41 -8.61
C ALA A 45 -3.90 2.83 -8.07
N GLY A 46 -5.14 3.31 -8.20
CA GLY A 46 -5.59 4.57 -7.61
C GLY A 46 -5.53 4.56 -6.09
N ALA A 47 -5.98 3.49 -5.43
CA ALA A 47 -5.89 3.36 -3.98
C ALA A 47 -4.43 3.37 -3.50
N VAL A 48 -3.55 2.64 -4.18
CA VAL A 48 -2.11 2.61 -3.87
C VAL A 48 -1.46 3.99 -4.08
N CYS A 49 -1.79 4.68 -5.17
CA CYS A 49 -1.39 6.05 -5.40
C CYS A 49 -1.83 6.97 -4.25
N CYS A 50 -3.11 6.88 -3.86
CA CYS A 50 -3.72 7.68 -2.80
C CYS A 50 -3.21 7.34 -1.37
N SER A 51 -2.51 6.22 -1.16
CA SER A 51 -1.89 5.88 0.12
C SER A 51 -0.62 6.69 0.41
N THR A 52 0.01 7.27 -0.60
CA THR A 52 1.34 7.87 -0.49
C THR A 52 1.38 9.23 0.21
N PRO A 53 0.41 10.17 0.05
CA PRO A 53 0.55 11.53 0.52
C PRO A 53 0.61 11.65 2.04
N ALA A 54 -0.08 10.78 2.78
CA ALA A 54 -0.12 10.81 4.24
C ALA A 54 1.27 10.71 4.91
N VAL A 55 2.22 10.07 4.27
CA VAL A 55 3.60 9.90 4.78
C VAL A 55 4.61 10.68 3.95
N LEU A 56 4.56 10.54 2.61
CA LEU A 56 5.64 11.07 1.76
C LEU A 56 5.70 12.60 1.72
N LEU A 57 4.59 13.30 1.99
CA LEU A 57 4.58 14.76 2.07
C LEU A 57 5.26 15.28 3.35
N PHE A 58 5.28 14.51 4.43
CA PHE A 58 5.82 14.92 5.72
C PHE A 58 7.18 14.31 6.03
N SER A 59 7.48 13.11 5.51
CA SER A 59 8.71 12.38 5.80
C SER A 59 9.99 13.18 5.61
N PRO A 60 10.19 13.96 4.52
CA PRO A 60 11.41 14.74 4.33
C PRO A 60 11.58 15.88 5.32
N SER A 61 10.49 16.38 5.90
CA SER A 61 10.49 17.56 6.78
C SER A 61 10.00 17.27 8.20
N ILE A 62 9.84 15.99 8.57
CA ILE A 62 9.24 15.62 9.86
C ILE A 62 10.01 16.14 11.07
N LEU A 63 11.33 16.16 11.02
CA LEU A 63 12.18 16.74 12.07
C LEU A 63 11.91 18.22 12.24
N LYS A 64 11.95 18.97 11.13
CA LYS A 64 11.69 20.41 11.13
C LYS A 64 10.28 20.70 11.64
N LEU A 65 9.29 19.97 11.15
CA LEU A 65 7.90 20.09 11.58
C LEU A 65 7.72 19.81 13.08
N GLY A 66 8.43 18.82 13.63
CA GLY A 66 8.43 18.52 15.05
C GLY A 66 8.96 19.66 15.89
N MET A 67 10.08 20.28 15.45
CA MET A 67 10.67 21.44 16.13
C MET A 67 9.76 22.66 16.04
N GLU A 68 9.18 22.97 14.90
CA GLU A 68 8.22 24.06 14.71
C GLU A 68 6.96 23.89 15.57
N ARG A 69 6.62 22.65 15.93
CA ARG A 69 5.47 22.30 16.77
C ARG A 69 5.80 22.07 18.26
N GLY A 70 6.95 22.60 18.71
CA GLY A 70 7.31 22.68 20.14
C GLY A 70 8.12 21.50 20.68
N LEU A 71 8.75 20.69 19.82
CA LEU A 71 9.73 19.69 20.24
C LEU A 71 11.15 20.26 20.16
N ASP A 72 12.00 19.91 21.11
CA ASP A 72 13.44 20.10 20.99
C ASP A 72 14.02 19.11 19.95
N GLU A 73 15.23 19.38 19.46
CA GLU A 73 15.87 18.60 18.40
C GLU A 73 15.97 17.11 18.75
N LYS A 74 16.32 16.78 20.00
CA LYS A 74 16.43 15.41 20.47
C LYS A 74 15.08 14.70 20.49
N SER A 75 14.01 15.39 20.92
CA SER A 75 12.65 14.84 20.92
C SER A 75 12.09 14.71 19.53
N ALA A 76 12.40 15.64 18.61
CA ALA A 76 11.98 15.54 17.22
C ALA A 76 12.55 14.30 16.50
N LEU A 77 13.76 13.83 16.86
CA LEU A 77 14.34 12.59 16.35
C LEU A 77 13.48 11.36 16.61
N TRP A 78 12.71 11.35 17.70
CA TRP A 78 11.79 10.26 18.00
C TRP A 78 10.69 10.09 16.94
N SER A 79 10.37 11.13 16.19
CA SER A 79 9.43 11.01 15.06
C SER A 79 9.95 10.05 14.00
N VAL A 80 11.25 10.08 13.70
CA VAL A 80 11.88 9.16 12.75
C VAL A 80 11.98 7.75 13.32
N VAL A 81 12.42 7.63 14.59
CA VAL A 81 12.57 6.34 15.25
C VAL A 81 11.24 5.62 15.38
N LEU A 82 10.23 6.26 15.99
CA LEU A 82 8.92 5.66 16.18
C LEU A 82 8.16 5.51 14.84
N GLY A 83 8.40 6.40 13.87
CA GLY A 83 7.91 6.21 12.50
C GLY A 83 8.45 4.92 11.87
N SER A 84 9.74 4.65 12.04
CA SER A 84 10.37 3.41 11.54
C SER A 84 9.83 2.16 12.25
N VAL A 85 9.64 2.23 13.58
CA VAL A 85 9.01 1.15 14.35
C VAL A 85 7.57 0.92 13.89
N GLY A 86 6.79 1.99 13.71
CA GLY A 86 5.43 1.91 13.17
C GLY A 86 5.39 1.24 11.79
N SER A 87 6.31 1.64 10.91
CA SER A 87 6.46 1.05 9.58
C SER A 87 6.78 -0.45 9.63
N ALA A 88 7.71 -0.87 10.48
CA ALA A 88 8.05 -2.29 10.67
C ALA A 88 6.86 -3.08 11.23
N ALA A 89 6.20 -2.55 12.26
CA ALA A 89 5.03 -3.18 12.86
C ALA A 89 3.88 -3.34 11.86
N GLY A 90 3.59 -2.32 11.04
CA GLY A 90 2.58 -2.39 10.01
C GLY A 90 2.83 -3.50 8.99
N ARG A 91 4.07 -3.65 8.53
CA ARG A 91 4.48 -4.69 7.59
C ARG A 91 4.41 -6.10 8.16
N LEU A 92 4.65 -6.27 9.46
CA LEU A 92 4.60 -7.57 10.11
C LEU A 92 3.18 -7.99 10.51
N LEU A 93 2.43 -7.08 11.13
CA LEU A 93 1.15 -7.43 11.77
C LEU A 93 -0.01 -7.46 10.78
N MET A 94 -0.05 -6.51 9.82
CA MET A 94 -1.24 -6.34 9.00
C MET A 94 -1.45 -7.39 7.93
N PRO A 95 -0.43 -7.98 7.28
CA PRO A 95 -0.64 -9.15 6.43
C PRO A 95 -1.25 -10.32 7.18
N MET A 96 -0.76 -10.62 8.39
CA MET A 96 -1.31 -11.69 9.25
C MET A 96 -2.77 -11.43 9.65
N LEU A 97 -3.09 -10.18 9.97
CA LEU A 97 -4.44 -9.78 10.33
C LEU A 97 -5.37 -9.82 9.13
N SER A 98 -4.88 -9.38 7.97
CA SER A 98 -5.63 -9.38 6.70
C SER A 98 -5.99 -10.80 6.23
N ASP A 99 -5.19 -11.82 6.59
CA ASP A 99 -5.50 -13.22 6.33
C ASP A 99 -6.74 -13.70 7.10
N LYS A 100 -7.00 -13.12 8.29
CA LYS A 100 -8.14 -13.48 9.14
C LYS A 100 -9.40 -12.68 8.82
N ILE A 101 -9.27 -11.37 8.63
CA ILE A 101 -10.40 -10.44 8.43
C ILE A 101 -10.78 -10.34 6.95
N GLY A 102 -9.81 -10.56 6.05
CA GLY A 102 -9.92 -10.34 4.62
C GLY A 102 -9.16 -9.08 4.18
N ARG A 103 -8.62 -9.10 2.95
CA ARG A 103 -7.76 -8.02 2.42
C ARG A 103 -8.51 -6.70 2.31
N ARG A 104 -9.66 -6.72 1.64
CA ARG A 104 -10.46 -5.52 1.39
C ARG A 104 -10.94 -4.83 2.67
N PRO A 105 -11.56 -5.50 3.67
CA PRO A 105 -11.92 -4.87 4.94
C PRO A 105 -10.71 -4.29 5.67
N THR A 106 -9.57 -4.98 5.65
CA THR A 106 -8.33 -4.51 6.27
C THR A 106 -7.86 -3.20 5.64
N ASP A 107 -7.82 -3.11 4.30
CA ASP A 107 -7.42 -1.89 3.62
C ASP A 107 -8.41 -0.74 3.87
N MET A 108 -9.71 -1.02 3.93
CA MET A 108 -10.71 -0.01 4.30
C MET A 108 -10.48 0.54 5.70
N ILE A 109 -10.20 -0.31 6.68
CA ILE A 109 -9.89 0.10 8.06
C ILE A 109 -8.61 0.95 8.07
N LEU A 110 -7.57 0.53 7.37
CA LEU A 110 -6.31 1.26 7.30
C LEU A 110 -6.48 2.66 6.68
N PHE A 111 -7.26 2.79 5.61
CA PHE A 111 -7.56 4.10 5.03
C PHE A 111 -8.42 4.96 5.95
N ALA A 112 -9.40 4.38 6.65
CA ALA A 112 -10.22 5.11 7.63
C ALA A 112 -9.37 5.62 8.81
N VAL A 113 -8.47 4.77 9.33
CA VAL A 113 -7.54 5.16 10.39
C VAL A 113 -6.55 6.23 9.88
N SER A 114 -6.01 6.06 8.67
CA SER A 114 -5.12 7.05 8.05
C SER A 114 -5.81 8.40 7.85
N LEU A 115 -7.09 8.41 7.48
CA LEU A 115 -7.90 9.62 7.37
C LEU A 115 -8.03 10.33 8.73
N GLY A 116 -8.42 9.61 9.78
CA GLY A 116 -8.51 10.15 11.13
C GLY A 116 -7.19 10.70 11.63
N LEU A 117 -6.10 9.93 11.46
CA LEU A 117 -4.75 10.37 11.85
C LEU A 117 -4.28 11.59 11.03
N SER A 118 -4.57 11.67 9.73
CA SER A 118 -4.23 12.84 8.91
C SER A 118 -4.97 14.09 9.36
N ALA A 119 -6.23 13.96 9.76
CA ALA A 119 -7.00 15.07 10.31
C ALA A 119 -6.44 15.53 11.67
N VAL A 120 -6.11 14.59 12.57
CA VAL A 120 -5.48 14.89 13.86
C VAL A 120 -4.10 15.49 13.69
N PHE A 121 -3.33 15.02 12.69
CA PHE A 121 -1.98 15.51 12.41
C PHE A 121 -1.94 16.99 12.06
N TRP A 122 -3.02 17.52 11.52
CA TRP A 122 -3.13 18.98 11.24
C TRP A 122 -3.00 19.83 12.50
N PHE A 123 -3.58 19.37 13.61
CA PHE A 123 -3.61 20.08 14.89
C PHE A 123 -2.59 19.55 15.90
N ALA A 124 -1.87 18.47 15.58
CA ALA A 124 -0.93 17.82 16.48
C ALA A 124 0.23 18.76 16.84
N GLN A 125 0.56 18.84 18.15
CA GLN A 125 1.70 19.60 18.68
C GLN A 125 2.50 18.74 19.65
N GLY A 126 3.76 19.09 19.86
CA GLY A 126 4.64 18.39 20.78
C GLY A 126 4.70 16.89 20.48
N TRP A 127 4.64 16.06 21.51
CA TRP A 127 4.72 14.60 21.38
C TRP A 127 3.56 13.96 20.59
N ALA A 128 2.44 14.67 20.41
CA ALA A 128 1.36 14.19 19.55
C ALA A 128 1.80 14.08 18.08
N VAL A 129 2.72 14.92 17.62
CA VAL A 129 3.32 14.82 16.27
C VAL A 129 4.00 13.48 16.09
N VAL A 130 4.80 13.06 17.07
CA VAL A 130 5.54 11.80 17.06
C VAL A 130 4.59 10.59 16.99
N ALA A 131 3.60 10.57 17.89
CA ALA A 131 2.65 9.47 17.99
C ALA A 131 1.79 9.33 16.73
N VAL A 132 1.25 10.44 16.23
CA VAL A 132 0.38 10.43 15.04
C VAL A 132 1.18 10.08 13.78
N TYR A 133 2.41 10.60 13.64
CA TYR A 133 3.27 10.26 12.52
C TYR A 133 3.65 8.77 12.52
N ALA A 134 3.94 8.18 13.68
CA ALA A 134 4.17 6.74 13.81
C ALA A 134 2.93 5.92 13.38
N GLY A 135 1.73 6.37 13.71
CA GLY A 135 0.48 5.76 13.23
C GLY A 135 0.29 5.88 11.71
N LEU A 136 0.61 7.03 11.12
CA LEU A 136 0.54 7.24 9.67
C LEU A 136 1.52 6.33 8.92
N THR A 137 2.76 6.22 9.42
CA THR A 137 3.78 5.31 8.82
C THR A 137 3.39 3.84 8.97
N PHE A 138 2.74 3.48 10.09
CA PHE A 138 2.14 2.16 10.27
C PHE A 138 1.09 1.87 9.18
N CYS A 139 0.10 2.74 8.99
CA CYS A 139 -0.96 2.55 8.00
C CYS A 139 -0.41 2.46 6.57
N TYR A 140 0.50 3.36 6.20
CA TYR A 140 1.13 3.37 4.88
C TYR A 140 1.88 2.07 4.57
N SER A 141 2.70 1.62 5.52
CA SER A 141 3.50 0.40 5.36
C SER A 141 2.66 -0.86 5.39
N ALA A 142 1.58 -0.86 6.16
CA ALA A 142 0.59 -1.92 6.22
C ALA A 142 -0.13 -2.10 4.88
N LEU A 143 -0.62 -1.02 4.27
CA LEU A 143 -1.24 -1.03 2.94
C LEU A 143 -0.30 -1.60 1.88
N ALA A 144 0.97 -1.14 1.88
CA ALA A 144 1.98 -1.64 0.95
C ALA A 144 2.27 -3.14 1.14
N ALA A 145 2.23 -3.65 2.39
CA ALA A 145 2.50 -5.05 2.70
C ALA A 145 1.33 -5.99 2.36
N VAL A 146 0.09 -5.51 2.41
CA VAL A 146 -1.10 -6.28 2.03
C VAL A 146 -1.28 -6.35 0.51
N LEU A 147 -0.76 -5.38 -0.23
CA LEU A 147 -0.95 -5.23 -1.67
C LEU A 147 -0.59 -6.46 -2.53
N PRO A 148 0.55 -7.17 -2.32
CA PRO A 148 0.88 -8.36 -3.10
C PRO A 148 -0.18 -9.45 -2.98
N ALA A 149 -0.68 -9.65 -1.77
CA ALA A 149 -1.72 -10.63 -1.49
C ALA A 149 -3.08 -10.21 -2.09
N LEU A 150 -3.45 -8.93 -1.98
CA LEU A 150 -4.65 -8.40 -2.64
C LEU A 150 -4.56 -8.54 -4.17
N SER A 151 -3.40 -8.28 -4.75
CA SER A 151 -3.15 -8.47 -6.19
C SER A 151 -3.40 -9.91 -6.62
N THR A 152 -2.88 -10.87 -5.85
CA THR A 152 -3.03 -12.29 -6.14
C THR A 152 -4.48 -12.75 -6.00
N ASP A 153 -5.20 -12.25 -4.98
CA ASP A 153 -6.61 -12.58 -4.75
C ASP A 153 -7.52 -12.03 -5.87
N LEU A 154 -7.15 -10.89 -6.48
CA LEU A 154 -7.95 -10.25 -7.53
C LEU A 154 -7.64 -10.72 -8.93
N PHE A 155 -6.38 -11.05 -9.24
CA PHE A 155 -5.91 -11.27 -10.62
C PHE A 155 -5.36 -12.68 -10.86
N GLY A 156 -5.25 -13.50 -9.81
CA GLY A 156 -4.75 -14.87 -9.91
C GLY A 156 -3.24 -15.02 -9.68
N PHE A 157 -2.80 -16.27 -9.57
CA PHE A 157 -1.45 -16.64 -9.16
C PHE A 157 -0.41 -16.70 -10.29
N PRO A 158 -0.71 -17.16 -11.52
CA PRO A 158 0.31 -17.43 -12.55
C PRO A 158 1.17 -16.22 -12.92
N HIS A 159 0.58 -15.03 -12.92
CA HIS A 159 1.27 -13.78 -13.26
C HIS A 159 1.41 -12.82 -12.06
N ALA A 160 1.31 -13.32 -10.84
CA ALA A 160 1.22 -12.51 -9.62
C ALA A 160 2.35 -11.47 -9.47
N GLY A 161 3.61 -11.87 -9.77
CA GLY A 161 4.76 -10.97 -9.68
C GLY A 161 4.68 -9.79 -10.65
N VAL A 162 4.31 -10.03 -11.90
CA VAL A 162 4.18 -8.99 -12.92
C VAL A 162 2.98 -8.11 -12.64
N ASN A 163 1.85 -8.71 -12.28
CA ASN A 163 0.62 -7.99 -11.94
C ASN A 163 0.82 -7.07 -10.73
N TYR A 164 1.52 -7.55 -9.69
CA TYR A 164 1.93 -6.73 -8.56
C TYR A 164 2.84 -5.57 -8.97
N GLY A 165 3.83 -5.84 -9.87
CA GLY A 165 4.72 -4.80 -10.38
C GLY A 165 3.95 -3.64 -11.04
N PHE A 166 2.95 -3.96 -11.86
CA PHE A 166 2.07 -2.93 -12.46
C PHE A 166 1.25 -2.17 -11.42
N LEU A 167 0.74 -2.82 -10.38
CA LEU A 167 0.04 -2.13 -9.29
C LEU A 167 0.98 -1.21 -8.50
N ALA A 168 2.21 -1.63 -8.25
CA ALA A 168 3.22 -0.84 -7.57
C ALA A 168 3.61 0.44 -8.33
N LEU A 169 3.40 0.50 -9.66
CA LEU A 169 3.53 1.76 -10.41
C LEU A 169 2.59 2.85 -9.90
N GLY A 170 1.40 2.49 -9.39
CA GLY A 170 0.50 3.45 -8.73
C GLY A 170 1.18 4.17 -7.56
N GLN A 171 1.96 3.44 -6.76
CA GLN A 171 2.74 4.03 -5.67
C GLN A 171 3.84 4.98 -6.18
N SER A 172 4.54 4.59 -7.25
CA SER A 172 5.57 5.44 -7.88
C SER A 172 4.96 6.73 -8.44
N VAL A 173 3.82 6.65 -9.09
CA VAL A 173 3.07 7.82 -9.56
C VAL A 173 2.67 8.72 -8.40
N GLY A 174 2.09 8.16 -7.33
CA GLY A 174 1.70 8.93 -6.14
C GLY A 174 2.89 9.60 -5.45
N SER A 175 4.02 8.90 -5.32
CA SER A 175 5.22 9.42 -4.67
C SER A 175 5.85 10.59 -5.42
N LEU A 176 5.63 10.71 -6.72
CA LEU A 176 6.08 11.82 -7.54
C LEU A 176 5.03 12.93 -7.64
N ALA A 177 3.78 12.56 -7.91
CA ALA A 177 2.70 13.51 -8.19
C ALA A 177 2.33 14.36 -6.96
N PHE A 178 2.17 13.75 -5.79
CA PHE A 178 1.71 14.50 -4.61
C PHE A 178 2.74 15.53 -4.09
N PRO A 179 4.04 15.21 -3.96
CA PRO A 179 5.03 16.22 -3.60
C PRO A 179 5.15 17.35 -4.64
N LEU A 180 5.04 17.01 -5.94
CA LEU A 180 5.04 18.01 -7.01
C LEU A 180 3.84 18.95 -6.88
N MET A 181 2.62 18.42 -6.68
CA MET A 181 1.42 19.21 -6.46
C MET A 181 1.53 20.08 -5.21
N ALA A 182 2.06 19.55 -4.10
CA ALA A 182 2.26 20.31 -2.87
C ALA A 182 3.23 21.48 -3.07
N ASN A 183 4.30 21.29 -3.84
CA ASN A 183 5.24 22.34 -4.15
C ASN A 183 4.66 23.41 -5.08
N LEU A 184 3.88 23.02 -6.08
CA LEU A 184 3.22 23.96 -7.00
C LEU A 184 2.18 24.84 -6.31
N TRP A 185 1.49 24.32 -5.30
CA TRP A 185 0.49 25.09 -4.54
C TRP A 185 1.11 25.97 -3.45
N GLY A 186 2.38 25.75 -3.07
CA GLY A 186 3.15 26.64 -2.19
C GLY A 186 2.63 26.80 -0.75
N LEU A 187 1.58 26.04 -0.36
CA LEU A 187 0.90 26.17 0.92
C LEU A 187 1.27 24.98 1.82
N GLU A 188 1.76 25.25 3.03
CA GLU A 188 1.95 24.20 4.05
C GLU A 188 0.64 23.46 4.32
N GLN A 189 -0.47 24.19 4.36
CA GLN A 189 -1.83 23.64 4.46
C GLN A 189 -2.17 22.68 3.32
N GLY A 190 -1.64 22.90 2.13
CA GLY A 190 -1.84 22.03 0.96
C GLY A 190 -1.38 20.60 1.20
N ARG A 191 -0.33 20.38 1.98
CA ARG A 191 0.17 19.02 2.34
C ARG A 191 -0.87 18.24 3.17
N HIS A 192 -1.50 18.91 4.14
CA HIS A 192 -2.54 18.28 4.97
C HIS A 192 -3.80 17.99 4.16
N ILE A 193 -4.21 18.92 3.29
CA ILE A 193 -5.36 18.73 2.40
C ILE A 193 -5.11 17.55 1.46
N LEU A 194 -3.93 17.43 0.86
CA LEU A 194 -3.57 16.32 -0.03
C LEU A 194 -3.49 14.98 0.73
N ALA A 195 -3.02 14.97 1.98
CA ALA A 195 -3.00 13.77 2.81
C ALA A 195 -4.42 13.27 3.12
N ILE A 196 -5.32 14.17 3.51
CA ILE A 196 -6.74 13.88 3.77
C ILE A 196 -7.44 13.43 2.47
N ALA A 197 -7.26 14.17 1.38
CA ALA A 197 -7.85 13.84 0.09
C ALA A 197 -7.38 12.47 -0.42
N GLY A 198 -6.08 12.14 -0.24
CA GLY A 198 -5.54 10.82 -0.54
C GLY A 198 -6.20 9.72 0.29
N ALA A 199 -6.34 9.91 1.60
CA ALA A 199 -6.99 8.91 2.45
C ALA A 199 -8.48 8.69 2.07
N VAL A 200 -9.21 9.75 1.74
CA VAL A 200 -10.59 9.67 1.25
C VAL A 200 -10.65 8.96 -0.11
N GLY A 201 -9.79 9.36 -1.04
CA GLY A 201 -9.71 8.76 -2.39
C GLY A 201 -9.37 7.27 -2.33
N GLY A 202 -8.40 6.89 -1.51
CA GLY A 202 -8.01 5.51 -1.29
C GLY A 202 -9.14 4.68 -0.67
N PHE A 203 -9.80 5.21 0.36
CA PHE A 203 -10.98 4.56 0.97
C PHE A 203 -12.09 4.34 -0.07
N ALA A 204 -12.44 5.37 -0.84
CA ALA A 204 -13.48 5.28 -1.86
C ALA A 204 -13.12 4.28 -2.96
N ALA A 205 -11.85 4.23 -3.38
CA ALA A 205 -11.38 3.27 -4.37
C ALA A 205 -11.48 1.82 -3.89
N ILE A 206 -11.06 1.53 -2.64
CA ILE A 206 -11.20 0.19 -2.05
C ILE A 206 -12.66 -0.17 -1.78
N TRP A 207 -13.48 0.81 -1.36
CA TRP A 207 -14.92 0.58 -1.18
C TRP A 207 -15.61 0.22 -2.49
N ALA A 208 -15.25 0.86 -3.60
CA ALA A 208 -15.78 0.58 -4.93
C ALA A 208 -15.23 -0.72 -5.55
N LEU A 209 -14.22 -1.34 -4.95
CA LEU A 209 -13.58 -2.55 -5.43
C LEU A 209 -14.56 -3.74 -5.31
N ARG A 210 -14.80 -4.43 -6.42
CA ARG A 210 -15.62 -5.65 -6.48
C ARG A 210 -14.76 -6.83 -6.94
N PRO A 211 -15.10 -8.07 -6.55
CA PRO A 211 -14.42 -9.25 -7.09
C PRO A 211 -14.43 -9.23 -8.63
N VAL A 212 -13.33 -9.62 -9.24
CA VAL A 212 -13.27 -9.79 -10.69
C VAL A 212 -14.13 -11.02 -11.05
N GLN A 213 -15.05 -10.87 -12.00
CA GLN A 213 -15.80 -12.01 -12.53
C GLN A 213 -14.94 -12.74 -13.55
N PRO A 214 -14.85 -14.08 -13.50
CA PRO A 214 -14.16 -14.84 -14.52
C PRO A 214 -14.78 -14.56 -15.91
N PRO A 215 -13.96 -14.58 -16.97
CA PRO A 215 -14.47 -14.46 -18.33
C PRO A 215 -15.58 -15.52 -18.54
N ARG A 216 -16.73 -15.10 -19.07
CA ARG A 216 -17.80 -16.04 -19.40
C ARG A 216 -17.26 -17.08 -20.38
N ALA A 217 -17.37 -18.35 -20.03
CA ALA A 217 -17.05 -19.43 -20.97
C ALA A 217 -17.81 -19.19 -22.29
N PRO A 218 -17.18 -19.40 -23.46
CA PRO A 218 -17.87 -19.31 -24.73
C PRO A 218 -19.08 -20.25 -24.69
N ARG A 219 -20.25 -19.76 -25.09
CA ARG A 219 -21.45 -20.60 -25.15
C ARG A 219 -21.15 -21.73 -26.12
N PRO A 220 -21.39 -22.99 -25.77
CA PRO A 220 -21.30 -24.09 -26.75
C PRO A 220 -22.30 -23.81 -27.87
N ASN A 221 -21.82 -23.85 -29.10
CA ASN A 221 -22.64 -23.78 -30.31
C ASN A 221 -23.53 -25.03 -30.46
#